data_2309015b7a95725fdf6dcb87cdfd8dc2
#
_entry.id   2309015b7a95725fdf6dcb87cdfd8dc2
#
_cell.length_a   1.000
_cell.length_b   1.000
_cell.length_c   1.000
_cell.angle_alpha   90.00
_cell.angle_beta   90.00
_cell.angle_gamma   90.00
#
_symmetry.space_group_name_H-M   'P 1'
#
loop_
_entity.id
_entity.type
_entity.pdbx_description
1 polymer ?
#
loop_
_entity_poly.entity_id
_entity_poly.type
_entity_poly.pdbx_seq_one_letter_code
_entity_poly.pdbx_strand_id
1 'polypeptide(L)'
;CNPGGVGHDWVRRLFVAREYRGKERAADYTFIPATVFDNQVLLRQDPGYVNMLENLPEDLRRAWLEGEWDAFAGQFFPEFRRQTHVIAPFPLPESWPRYFTMDYGLGMLAGYFIALDEQGRAYVYREIYGSNLIASQAARRVLGCGEPIQAAYGPPDLWNRRQDTGRSVAEIFLQQGLVLQRAENQ
;
A
#
# COMPACT_ATOMS: atom_id res chain seq x y z
N CYS A 1 6.28 22.45 5.74
CA CYS A 1 5.61 21.66 6.77
C CYS A 1 6.34 20.33 6.94
N ASN A 2 6.25 19.75 8.12
CA ASN A 2 6.88 18.48 8.42
C ASN A 2 5.90 17.32 8.22
N PRO A 3 6.39 16.12 7.82
CA PRO A 3 5.58 14.92 7.80
C PRO A 3 5.03 14.55 9.19
N GLY A 4 3.92 13.79 9.24
CA GLY A 4 3.41 13.18 10.47
C GLY A 4 2.47 14.01 11.33
N GLY A 5 2.01 15.17 10.88
CA GLY A 5 1.04 16.01 11.60
C GLY A 5 -0.40 15.91 11.08
N VAL A 6 -1.31 16.65 11.73
CA VAL A 6 -2.68 16.86 11.21
C VAL A 6 -2.58 17.48 9.80
N GLY A 7 -3.21 16.84 8.81
CA GLY A 7 -3.12 17.28 7.41
C GLY A 7 -2.01 16.60 6.60
N HIS A 8 -1.25 15.68 7.18
CA HIS A 8 -0.22 14.92 6.49
C HIS A 8 -0.73 14.31 5.17
N ASP A 9 -1.87 13.62 5.20
CA ASP A 9 -2.38 12.87 4.05
C ASP A 9 -2.70 13.73 2.84
N TRP A 10 -3.34 14.90 3.03
CA TRP A 10 -3.68 15.75 1.90
C TRP A 10 -2.45 16.42 1.28
N VAL A 11 -1.46 16.78 2.12
CA VAL A 11 -0.18 17.36 1.63
C VAL A 11 0.59 16.27 0.87
N ARG A 12 0.72 15.09 1.45
CA ARG A 12 1.37 13.95 0.80
C ARG A 12 0.70 13.63 -0.54
N ARG A 13 -0.62 13.50 -0.56
CA ARG A 13 -1.38 13.21 -1.78
C ARG A 13 -1.12 14.24 -2.89
N LEU A 14 -1.29 15.52 -2.59
CA LEU A 14 -1.22 16.58 -3.60
C LEU A 14 0.20 16.88 -4.07
N PHE A 15 1.16 16.97 -3.14
CA PHE A 15 2.48 17.53 -3.43
C PHE A 15 3.54 16.44 -3.63
N VAL A 16 3.47 15.34 -2.88
CA VAL A 16 4.48 14.28 -2.90
C VAL A 16 4.07 13.16 -3.87
N ALA A 17 2.90 12.56 -3.66
CA ALA A 17 2.37 11.48 -4.50
C ALA A 17 1.82 12.00 -5.85
N ARG A 18 1.48 13.29 -5.94
CA ARG A 18 0.92 13.95 -7.13
C ARG A 18 -0.37 13.29 -7.62
N GLU A 19 -1.20 12.88 -6.67
CA GLU A 19 -2.50 12.29 -6.94
C GLU A 19 -3.57 13.39 -6.94
N TYR A 20 -4.08 13.74 -8.10
CA TYR A 20 -5.04 14.82 -8.29
C TYR A 20 -6.46 14.31 -8.42
N ARG A 21 -7.44 15.03 -7.86
CA ARG A 21 -8.86 14.66 -7.85
C ARG A 21 -9.74 15.80 -8.35
N GLY A 22 -10.80 15.46 -9.07
CA GLY A 22 -11.79 16.45 -9.50
C GLY A 22 -11.19 17.53 -10.41
N LYS A 23 -11.16 18.79 -9.92
CA LYS A 23 -10.67 19.96 -10.68
C LYS A 23 -9.20 20.30 -10.38
N GLU A 24 -8.50 19.50 -9.58
CA GLU A 24 -7.09 19.72 -9.26
C GLU A 24 -6.21 19.46 -10.49
N ARG A 25 -5.25 20.36 -10.76
CA ARG A 25 -4.35 20.25 -11.92
C ARG A 25 -2.90 20.22 -11.46
N ALA A 26 -2.09 19.34 -12.03
CA ALA A 26 -0.68 19.20 -11.70
C ALA A 26 0.11 20.51 -11.73
N ALA A 27 -0.24 21.41 -12.64
CA ALA A 27 0.43 22.70 -12.79
C ALA A 27 0.22 23.68 -11.62
N ASP A 28 -0.82 23.44 -10.80
CA ASP A 28 -1.15 24.31 -9.67
C ASP A 28 -0.37 23.94 -8.39
N TYR A 29 0.39 22.82 -8.41
CA TYR A 29 1.06 22.27 -7.22
C TYR A 29 2.54 22.00 -7.50
N THR A 30 3.40 22.50 -6.64
CA THR A 30 4.86 22.25 -6.70
C THR A 30 5.35 21.79 -5.34
N PHE A 31 6.10 20.70 -5.32
CA PHE A 31 6.80 20.21 -4.13
C PHE A 31 8.28 20.59 -4.21
N ILE A 32 8.73 21.33 -3.22
CA ILE A 32 10.13 21.69 -3.06
C ILE A 32 10.60 20.98 -1.79
N PRO A 33 11.36 19.88 -1.90
CA PRO A 33 11.90 19.19 -0.74
C PRO A 33 12.96 20.06 -0.07
N ALA A 34 12.94 20.09 1.25
CA ALA A 34 13.97 20.71 2.07
C ALA A 34 14.13 19.92 3.38
N THR A 35 15.35 19.72 3.79
CA THR A 35 15.72 19.07 5.04
C THR A 35 16.35 20.09 6.00
N VAL A 36 16.64 19.66 7.22
CA VAL A 36 17.37 20.51 8.18
C VAL A 36 18.72 20.95 7.63
N PHE A 37 19.36 20.13 6.79
CA PHE A 37 20.68 20.42 6.21
C PHE A 37 20.66 21.56 5.19
N ASP A 38 19.50 21.91 4.65
CA ASP A 38 19.34 23.06 3.75
C ASP A 38 19.26 24.39 4.53
N ASN A 39 18.99 24.34 5.86
CA ASN A 39 18.89 25.51 6.70
C ASN A 39 20.22 25.84 7.38
N GLN A 40 21.16 26.40 6.63
CA GLN A 40 22.47 26.76 7.11
C GLN A 40 22.47 27.82 8.24
N VAL A 41 21.42 28.63 8.34
CA VAL A 41 21.28 29.62 9.42
C VAL A 41 20.99 28.90 10.74
N LEU A 42 20.03 27.98 10.75
CA LEU A 42 19.70 27.17 11.93
C LEU A 42 20.90 26.35 12.40
N LEU A 43 21.60 25.68 11.49
CA LEU A 43 22.76 24.84 11.83
C LEU A 43 23.92 25.64 12.46
N ARG A 44 24.08 26.92 12.10
CA ARG A 44 25.07 27.80 12.73
C ARG A 44 24.62 28.31 14.11
N GLN A 45 23.32 28.57 14.28
CA GLN A 45 22.79 29.10 15.53
C GLN A 45 22.59 28.02 16.58
N ASP A 46 22.23 26.81 16.16
CA ASP A 46 22.03 25.66 17.04
C ASP A 46 22.70 24.39 16.45
N PRO A 47 24.01 24.21 16.69
CA PRO A 47 24.73 23.01 16.24
C PRO A 47 24.21 21.71 16.85
N GLY A 48 23.48 21.77 17.96
CA GLY A 48 22.90 20.60 18.65
C GLY A 48 21.58 20.13 18.04
N TYR A 49 20.94 20.92 17.17
CA TYR A 49 19.64 20.63 16.65
C TYR A 49 19.58 19.30 15.85
N VAL A 50 20.58 19.02 15.02
CA VAL A 50 20.69 17.75 14.27
C VAL A 50 20.77 16.57 15.23
N ASN A 51 21.64 16.66 16.26
CA ASN A 51 21.78 15.61 17.27
C ASN A 51 20.45 15.34 18.02
N MET A 52 19.68 16.39 18.30
CA MET A 52 18.34 16.24 18.88
C MET A 52 17.42 15.44 17.93
N LEU A 53 17.43 15.74 16.64
CA LEU A 53 16.64 15.00 15.64
C LEU A 53 17.08 13.54 15.48
N GLU A 54 18.39 13.28 15.55
CA GLU A 54 18.97 11.92 15.48
C GLU A 54 18.53 11.03 16.65
N ASN A 55 18.27 11.63 17.81
CA ASN A 55 17.82 10.90 19.01
C ASN A 55 16.30 10.73 19.10
N LEU A 56 15.53 11.16 18.12
CA LEU A 56 14.10 10.90 18.06
C LEU A 56 13.79 9.41 17.80
N PRO A 57 12.59 8.93 18.19
CA PRO A 57 12.08 7.64 17.71
C PRO A 57 12.22 7.50 16.21
N GLU A 58 12.48 6.29 15.72
CA GLU A 58 12.87 6.01 14.33
C GLU A 58 11.91 6.60 13.28
N ASP A 59 10.60 6.51 13.52
CA ASP A 59 9.57 7.08 12.66
C ASP A 59 9.62 8.61 12.59
N LEU A 60 9.81 9.27 13.73
CA LEU A 60 9.96 10.73 13.79
C LEU A 60 11.31 11.20 13.22
N ARG A 61 12.38 10.45 13.48
CA ARG A 61 13.70 10.74 12.91
C ARG A 61 13.63 10.72 11.39
N ARG A 62 13.05 9.67 10.81
CA ARG A 62 12.84 9.54 9.37
C ARG A 62 12.00 10.69 8.80
N ALA A 63 10.91 11.02 9.48
CA ALA A 63 10.02 12.09 9.05
C ALA A 63 10.68 13.47 9.10
N TRP A 64 11.38 13.80 10.18
CA TRP A 64 11.83 15.17 10.47
C TRP A 64 13.30 15.42 10.09
N LEU A 65 14.18 14.42 10.21
CA LEU A 65 15.58 14.55 9.80
C LEU A 65 15.76 14.21 8.32
N GLU A 66 15.14 13.13 7.84
CA GLU A 66 15.30 12.64 6.48
C GLU A 66 14.23 13.18 5.52
N GLY A 67 13.17 13.81 6.04
CA GLY A 67 12.08 14.37 5.24
C GLY A 67 11.19 13.31 4.59
N GLU A 68 11.13 12.10 5.15
CA GLU A 68 10.31 11.02 4.62
C GLU A 68 8.82 11.22 4.91
N TRP A 69 8.03 11.29 3.85
CA TRP A 69 6.57 11.45 3.92
C TRP A 69 5.82 10.13 4.09
N ASP A 70 6.51 9.01 4.00
CA ASP A 70 5.95 7.66 4.19
C ASP A 70 6.29 7.07 5.57
N ALA A 71 6.96 7.83 6.47
CA ALA A 71 7.24 7.42 7.83
C ALA A 71 6.02 7.71 8.74
N PHE A 72 5.35 6.67 9.25
CA PHE A 72 4.19 6.79 10.12
C PHE A 72 4.37 6.03 11.42
N ALA A 73 3.91 6.61 12.52
CA ALA A 73 3.65 5.86 13.75
C ALA A 73 2.54 4.83 13.50
N GLY A 74 2.82 3.55 13.75
CA GLY A 74 1.88 2.44 13.53
C GLY A 74 1.94 1.81 12.14
N GLN A 75 2.94 2.10 11.34
CA GLN A 75 3.20 1.37 10.11
C GLN A 75 3.49 -0.10 10.42
N PHE A 76 2.75 -1.02 9.81
CA PHE A 76 2.90 -2.47 10.07
C PHE A 76 4.27 -2.99 9.59
N PHE A 77 4.80 -2.44 8.48
CA PHE A 77 6.14 -2.74 7.96
C PHE A 77 7.03 -1.50 8.06
N PRO A 78 7.64 -1.21 9.22
CA PRO A 78 8.50 -0.03 9.41
C PRO A 78 9.75 -0.06 8.54
N GLU A 79 10.17 -1.25 8.08
CA GLU A 79 11.33 -1.43 7.19
C GLU A 79 11.04 -1.04 5.74
N PHE A 80 9.77 -0.84 5.38
CA PHE A 80 9.42 -0.47 4.00
C PHE A 80 10.04 0.88 3.64
N ARG A 81 10.85 0.87 2.60
CA ARG A 81 11.51 2.04 2.01
C ARG A 81 11.17 2.10 0.53
N ARG A 82 10.59 3.20 0.09
CA ARG A 82 10.24 3.36 -1.32
C ARG A 82 11.46 3.21 -2.24
N GLN A 83 12.61 3.76 -1.84
CA GLN A 83 13.86 3.69 -2.60
C GLN A 83 14.41 2.26 -2.74
N THR A 84 14.11 1.38 -1.78
CA THR A 84 14.58 0.00 -1.75
C THR A 84 13.56 -0.98 -2.33
N HIS A 85 12.27 -0.77 -2.00
CA HIS A 85 11.23 -1.76 -2.25
C HIS A 85 10.35 -1.43 -3.47
N VAL A 86 10.44 -0.20 -4.01
CA VAL A 86 9.73 0.18 -5.24
C VAL A 86 10.74 0.30 -6.37
N ILE A 87 10.59 -0.57 -7.36
CA ILE A 87 11.49 -0.62 -8.53
C ILE A 87 10.77 -0.10 -9.77
N ALA A 88 11.54 0.25 -10.79
CA ALA A 88 10.98 0.64 -12.08
C ALA A 88 10.16 -0.53 -12.69
N PRO A 89 9.01 -0.26 -13.31
CA PRO A 89 8.24 -1.30 -14.00
C PRO A 89 9.06 -2.01 -15.07
N PHE A 90 8.90 -3.33 -15.15
CA PHE A 90 9.53 -4.15 -16.18
C PHE A 90 8.54 -5.24 -16.65
N PRO A 91 8.71 -5.80 -17.86
CA PRO A 91 7.91 -6.93 -18.32
C PRO A 91 8.17 -8.16 -17.45
N LEU A 92 7.12 -8.70 -16.82
CA LEU A 92 7.23 -9.93 -16.03
C LEU A 92 7.33 -11.14 -16.95
N PRO A 93 8.30 -12.05 -16.76
CA PRO A 93 8.38 -13.29 -17.50
C PRO A 93 7.09 -14.12 -17.37
N GLU A 94 6.66 -14.75 -18.46
CA GLU A 94 5.47 -15.61 -18.45
C GLU A 94 5.66 -16.87 -17.59
N SER A 95 6.91 -17.32 -17.46
CA SER A 95 7.28 -18.47 -16.62
C SER A 95 7.12 -18.25 -15.12
N TRP A 96 7.04 -17.00 -14.68
CA TRP A 96 6.92 -16.72 -13.26
C TRP A 96 5.51 -17.03 -12.76
N PRO A 97 5.36 -17.87 -11.71
CA PRO A 97 4.07 -18.15 -11.10
C PRO A 97 3.46 -16.88 -10.53
N ARG A 98 2.17 -16.70 -10.76
CA ARG A 98 1.42 -15.53 -10.35
C ARG A 98 0.34 -15.92 -9.36
N TYR A 99 0.20 -15.14 -8.33
CA TYR A 99 -0.74 -15.33 -7.24
C TYR A 99 -1.58 -14.09 -7.03
N PHE A 100 -2.74 -14.28 -6.43
CA PHE A 100 -3.57 -13.19 -5.97
C PHE A 100 -3.82 -13.35 -4.47
N THR A 101 -3.75 -12.25 -3.73
CA THR A 101 -4.14 -12.21 -2.32
C THR A 101 -5.01 -11.01 -2.06
N MET A 102 -5.92 -11.11 -1.11
CA MET A 102 -6.80 -10.00 -0.76
C MET A 102 -7.16 -9.98 0.71
N ASP A 103 -7.50 -8.79 1.18
CA ASP A 103 -8.36 -8.57 2.33
C ASP A 103 -9.70 -8.02 1.83
N TYR A 104 -10.81 -8.61 2.29
CA TYR A 104 -12.14 -8.26 1.83
C TYR A 104 -13.10 -8.10 3.01
N GLY A 105 -13.63 -6.89 3.13
CA GLY A 105 -14.79 -6.54 3.92
C GLY A 105 -15.82 -5.81 3.07
N LEU A 106 -17.06 -5.68 3.56
CA LEU A 106 -18.10 -4.95 2.82
C LEU A 106 -17.70 -3.49 2.53
N GLY A 107 -17.00 -2.86 3.47
CA GLY A 107 -16.53 -1.48 3.31
C GLY A 107 -15.36 -1.34 2.34
N MET A 108 -14.54 -2.39 2.18
CA MET A 108 -13.29 -2.30 1.42
C MET A 108 -12.84 -3.65 0.88
N LEU A 109 -12.43 -3.64 -0.38
CA LEU A 109 -11.61 -4.68 -1.02
C LEU A 109 -10.22 -4.10 -1.23
N ALA A 110 -9.20 -4.75 -0.70
CA ALA A 110 -7.80 -4.53 -1.06
C ALA A 110 -7.20 -5.85 -1.56
N GLY A 111 -6.65 -5.87 -2.76
CA GLY A 111 -6.11 -7.08 -3.35
C GLY A 111 -4.86 -6.81 -4.17
N TYR A 112 -3.94 -7.77 -4.19
CA TYR A 112 -2.65 -7.67 -4.84
C TYR A 112 -2.37 -8.86 -5.73
N PHE A 113 -1.90 -8.61 -6.95
CA PHE A 113 -1.31 -9.62 -7.80
C PHE A 113 0.20 -9.65 -7.59
N ILE A 114 0.71 -10.84 -7.35
CA ILE A 114 2.10 -11.09 -6.96
C ILE A 114 2.71 -12.10 -7.92
N ALA A 115 3.88 -11.80 -8.47
CA ALA A 115 4.70 -12.75 -9.20
C ALA A 115 5.91 -13.16 -8.37
N LEU A 116 6.32 -14.41 -8.45
CA LEU A 116 7.53 -14.91 -7.80
C LEU A 116 8.60 -15.22 -8.86
N ASP A 117 9.83 -14.76 -8.63
CA ASP A 117 10.95 -15.16 -9.47
C ASP A 117 11.54 -16.53 -9.06
N GLU A 118 12.53 -16.99 -9.80
CA GLU A 118 13.21 -18.27 -9.55
C GLU A 118 13.97 -18.31 -8.20
N GLN A 119 14.27 -17.15 -7.62
CA GLN A 119 14.90 -17.02 -6.31
C GLN A 119 13.88 -16.86 -5.18
N GLY A 120 12.58 -16.90 -5.48
CA GLY A 120 11.50 -16.73 -4.51
C GLY A 120 11.25 -15.29 -4.09
N ARG A 121 11.77 -14.29 -4.82
CA ARG A 121 11.46 -12.89 -4.56
C ARG A 121 10.07 -12.56 -5.08
N ALA A 122 9.30 -11.85 -4.27
CA ALA A 122 7.92 -11.46 -4.58
C ALA A 122 7.87 -10.06 -5.18
N TYR A 123 7.16 -9.95 -6.31
CA TYR A 123 6.90 -8.70 -7.01
C TYR A 123 5.41 -8.41 -7.01
N VAL A 124 4.97 -7.41 -6.26
CA VAL A 124 3.60 -6.90 -6.32
C VAL A 124 3.50 -6.01 -7.56
N TYR A 125 2.80 -6.46 -8.58
CA TYR A 125 2.78 -5.78 -9.88
C TYR A 125 1.43 -5.15 -10.23
N ARG A 126 0.37 -5.51 -9.51
CA ARG A 126 -0.95 -4.90 -9.68
C ARG A 126 -1.70 -4.87 -8.35
N GLU A 127 -2.38 -3.78 -8.11
CA GLU A 127 -3.29 -3.59 -6.99
C GLU A 127 -4.73 -3.48 -7.47
N ILE A 128 -5.66 -4.03 -6.68
CA ILE A 128 -7.09 -3.75 -6.77
C ILE A 128 -7.53 -3.13 -5.46
N TYR A 129 -8.19 -1.99 -5.56
CA TYR A 129 -8.73 -1.29 -4.41
C TYR A 129 -10.15 -0.81 -4.72
N GLY A 130 -11.10 -1.07 -3.83
CA GLY A 130 -12.48 -0.65 -4.05
C GLY A 130 -13.32 -0.71 -2.79
N SER A 131 -14.21 0.26 -2.63
CA SER A 131 -15.13 0.36 -1.51
C SER A 131 -16.56 -0.05 -1.91
N ASN A 132 -17.34 -0.50 -0.92
CA ASN A 132 -18.76 -0.82 -1.06
C ASN A 132 -19.08 -1.87 -2.15
N LEU A 133 -18.17 -2.81 -2.35
CA LEU A 133 -18.36 -3.92 -3.29
C LEU A 133 -18.96 -5.11 -2.54
N ILE A 134 -20.12 -5.60 -2.97
CA ILE A 134 -20.60 -6.91 -2.49
C ILE A 134 -19.73 -8.03 -3.07
N ALA A 135 -19.70 -9.19 -2.42
CA ALA A 135 -18.79 -10.29 -2.75
C ALA A 135 -18.81 -10.69 -4.25
N SER A 136 -19.96 -10.71 -4.88
CA SER A 136 -20.09 -11.03 -6.32
C SER A 136 -19.50 -9.95 -7.23
N GLN A 137 -19.56 -8.68 -6.83
CA GLN A 137 -18.94 -7.58 -7.57
C GLN A 137 -17.42 -7.59 -7.39
N ALA A 138 -16.96 -7.85 -6.16
CA ALA A 138 -15.54 -8.00 -5.85
C ALA A 138 -14.91 -9.13 -6.68
N ALA A 139 -15.52 -10.32 -6.71
CA ALA A 139 -15.07 -11.45 -7.51
C ALA A 139 -14.95 -11.10 -9.00
N ARG A 140 -15.99 -10.47 -9.57
CA ARG A 140 -15.98 -10.06 -10.98
C ARG A 140 -14.90 -9.02 -11.28
N ARG A 141 -14.62 -8.11 -10.33
CA ARG A 141 -13.56 -7.11 -10.50
C ARG A 141 -12.18 -7.77 -10.54
N VAL A 142 -11.93 -8.78 -9.70
CA VAL A 142 -10.67 -9.56 -9.72
C VAL A 142 -10.54 -10.32 -11.03
N LEU A 143 -11.57 -11.08 -11.42
CA LEU A 143 -11.57 -11.87 -12.65
C LEU A 143 -11.45 -10.99 -13.90
N GLY A 144 -12.05 -9.80 -13.88
CA GLY A 144 -11.99 -8.81 -14.96
C GLY A 144 -10.58 -8.28 -15.24
N CYS A 145 -9.60 -8.50 -14.36
CA CYS A 145 -8.21 -8.17 -14.62
C CYS A 145 -7.56 -9.10 -15.66
N GLY A 146 -8.13 -10.29 -15.88
CA GLY A 146 -7.63 -11.24 -16.90
C GLY A 146 -6.24 -11.81 -16.59
N GLU A 147 -5.80 -11.75 -15.34
CA GLU A 147 -4.47 -12.24 -14.95
C GLU A 147 -4.41 -13.77 -14.85
N PRO A 148 -3.39 -14.41 -15.41
CA PRO A 148 -3.21 -15.85 -15.32
C PRO A 148 -2.66 -16.25 -13.93
N ILE A 149 -3.54 -16.27 -12.91
CA ILE A 149 -3.16 -16.62 -11.54
C ILE A 149 -3.15 -18.13 -11.33
N GLN A 150 -2.12 -18.65 -10.66
CA GLN A 150 -2.00 -20.05 -10.26
C GLN A 150 -2.87 -20.36 -9.03
N ALA A 151 -2.93 -19.44 -8.07
CA ALA A 151 -3.78 -19.55 -6.89
C ALA A 151 -4.19 -18.16 -6.36
N ALA A 152 -5.35 -18.11 -5.72
CA ALA A 152 -5.87 -16.93 -5.04
C ALA A 152 -6.09 -17.24 -3.55
N TYR A 153 -5.69 -16.32 -2.69
CA TYR A 153 -5.76 -16.47 -1.23
C TYR A 153 -6.64 -15.40 -0.61
N GLY A 154 -7.39 -15.78 0.40
CA GLY A 154 -8.20 -14.87 1.20
C GLY A 154 -8.11 -15.15 2.69
N PRO A 155 -8.46 -14.18 3.54
CA PRO A 155 -8.41 -14.33 4.98
C PRO A 155 -9.41 -15.40 5.47
N PRO A 156 -9.14 -16.08 6.59
CA PRO A 156 -9.93 -17.22 7.07
C PRO A 156 -11.39 -16.92 7.36
N ASP A 157 -11.72 -15.69 7.73
CA ASP A 157 -13.07 -15.24 8.05
C ASP A 157 -14.04 -15.28 6.86
N LEU A 158 -13.53 -15.27 5.62
CA LEU A 158 -14.35 -15.42 4.41
C LEU A 158 -15.10 -16.75 4.35
N TRP A 159 -14.68 -17.78 5.10
CA TRP A 159 -15.35 -19.08 5.21
C TRP A 159 -16.37 -19.13 6.33
N ASN A 160 -16.52 -18.06 7.14
CA ASN A 160 -17.56 -18.00 8.16
C ASN A 160 -18.93 -17.88 7.49
N ARG A 161 -19.85 -18.74 7.92
CA ARG A 161 -21.24 -18.72 7.43
C ARG A 161 -22.02 -17.53 8.02
N ARG A 162 -22.70 -16.83 7.16
CA ARG A 162 -23.59 -15.73 7.56
C ARG A 162 -24.91 -16.29 8.09
N GLN A 163 -25.42 -15.72 9.17
CA GLN A 163 -26.64 -16.18 9.81
C GLN A 163 -27.91 -15.95 8.94
N ASP A 164 -27.89 -14.90 8.11
CA ASP A 164 -29.00 -14.51 7.26
C ASP A 164 -29.20 -15.41 6.03
N THR A 165 -28.08 -15.89 5.45
CA THR A 165 -28.09 -16.65 4.18
C THR A 165 -27.57 -18.06 4.30
N GLY A 166 -26.94 -18.43 5.42
CA GLY A 166 -26.24 -19.69 5.61
C GLY A 166 -25.02 -19.89 4.71
N ARG A 167 -24.68 -18.92 3.86
CA ARG A 167 -23.57 -18.96 2.92
C ARG A 167 -22.36 -18.20 3.45
N SER A 168 -21.17 -18.67 3.10
CA SER A 168 -19.92 -17.95 3.33
C SER A 168 -19.63 -16.98 2.17
N VAL A 169 -18.76 -16.01 2.42
CA VAL A 169 -18.28 -15.11 1.38
C VAL A 169 -17.46 -15.88 0.35
N ALA A 170 -16.61 -16.84 0.78
CA ALA A 170 -15.83 -17.69 -0.10
C ALA A 170 -16.70 -18.49 -1.08
N GLU A 171 -17.87 -19.00 -0.64
CA GLU A 171 -18.82 -19.68 -1.52
C GLU A 171 -19.39 -18.73 -2.60
N ILE A 172 -19.59 -17.45 -2.30
CA ILE A 172 -20.04 -16.45 -3.29
C ILE A 172 -18.94 -16.19 -4.32
N PHE A 173 -17.68 -16.07 -3.89
CA PHE A 173 -16.54 -15.94 -4.79
C PHE A 173 -16.40 -17.15 -5.72
N LEU A 174 -16.55 -18.37 -5.18
CA LEU A 174 -16.52 -19.60 -5.96
C LEU A 174 -17.63 -19.63 -7.01
N GLN A 175 -18.85 -19.23 -6.68
CA GLN A 175 -19.98 -19.16 -7.61
C GLN A 175 -19.74 -18.19 -8.78
N GLN A 176 -18.91 -17.16 -8.59
CA GLN A 176 -18.49 -16.25 -9.66
C GLN A 176 -17.27 -16.78 -10.47
N GLY A 177 -16.70 -17.93 -10.09
CA GLY A 177 -15.55 -18.54 -10.75
C GLY A 177 -14.19 -18.18 -10.12
N LEU A 178 -14.15 -17.44 -9.02
CA LEU A 178 -12.90 -17.18 -8.28
C LEU A 178 -12.75 -18.18 -7.13
N VAL A 179 -11.87 -19.16 -7.33
CA VAL A 179 -11.54 -20.17 -6.31
C VAL A 179 -10.52 -19.58 -5.34
N LEU A 180 -10.91 -19.41 -4.09
CA LEU A 180 -10.02 -18.93 -3.03
C LEU A 180 -9.48 -20.08 -2.20
N GLN A 181 -8.22 -20.00 -1.85
CA GLN A 181 -7.57 -20.81 -0.82
C GLN A 181 -7.56 -20.02 0.50
N ARG A 182 -7.73 -20.71 1.60
CA ARG A 182 -7.68 -20.12 2.93
C ARG A 182 -6.24 -19.81 3.30
N ALA A 183 -5.95 -18.56 3.63
CA ALA A 183 -4.65 -18.19 4.18
C ALA A 183 -4.50 -18.78 5.60
N GLU A 184 -3.31 -19.25 5.94
CA GLU A 184 -3.00 -19.69 7.29
C GLU A 184 -2.68 -18.46 8.14
N ASN A 185 -3.33 -18.35 9.29
CA ASN A 185 -2.94 -17.42 10.34
C ASN A 185 -1.91 -18.13 11.23
N GLN A 186 -0.67 -17.68 11.14
CA GLN A 186 0.37 -18.06 12.13
C GLN A 186 0.34 -17.11 13.30
#